data_5674d32782d07e2b0bb4fc3f53d9ef4e
#
_entry.id   5674d32782d07e2b0bb4fc3f53d9ef4e
#
_cell.length_a   1.000
_cell.length_b   1.000
_cell.length_c   1.000
_cell.angle_alpha   90.00
_cell.angle_beta   90.00
_cell.angle_gamma   90.00
#
_symmetry.space_group_name_H-M   'P 1'
#
loop_
_entity.id
_entity.type
_entity.pdbx_description
1 polymer ?
#
loop_
_entity_poly.entity_id
_entity_poly.type
_entity_poly.pdbx_seq_one_letter_code
_entity_poly.pdbx_strand_id
1 'polypeptide(L)'
;MQKEIAVKMIDPKLDRLKYTGDWADVRISSITDLDASKEQVAKCRTILQKAQVLNIKAGDSIKIAHGFALELPKGHEAILHPRSSLFKKTGLIFVSSGVIDEGYKGDTDEWFSVWYATKDTELFYDQRIAQFRIQEKQPQLNFNFVESLGNKARGGHGSTGDF
;
A
#
# COMPACT_ATOMS: atom_id res chain seq x y z
N MET A 1 2.71 26.97 -2.55
CA MET A 1 1.76 26.62 -3.62
C MET A 1 1.41 25.14 -3.45
N GLN A 2 0.14 24.83 -3.30
CA GLN A 2 -0.33 23.46 -3.15
C GLN A 2 -0.19 22.76 -4.51
N LYS A 3 0.52 21.63 -4.57
CA LYS A 3 0.63 20.85 -5.81
C LYS A 3 -0.63 20.00 -5.97
N GLU A 4 -1.29 20.09 -7.11
CA GLU A 4 -2.40 19.22 -7.47
C GLU A 4 -1.90 17.88 -7.98
N ILE A 5 -2.60 16.81 -7.65
CA ILE A 5 -2.29 15.44 -8.06
C ILE A 5 -3.52 14.89 -8.79
N ALA A 6 -3.29 14.41 -10.03
CA ALA A 6 -4.34 13.78 -10.80
C ALA A 6 -4.67 12.40 -10.24
N VAL A 7 -5.94 12.17 -9.93
CA VAL A 7 -6.47 10.89 -9.44
C VAL A 7 -7.61 10.44 -10.33
N LYS A 8 -7.50 9.22 -10.86
CA LYS A 8 -8.59 8.54 -11.55
C LYS A 8 -9.24 7.52 -10.63
N MET A 9 -10.51 7.72 -10.30
CA MET A 9 -11.29 6.72 -9.58
C MET A 9 -11.69 5.60 -10.55
N ILE A 10 -11.13 4.41 -10.36
CA ILE A 10 -11.52 3.17 -11.06
C ILE A 10 -12.81 2.63 -10.45
N ASP A 11 -12.97 2.80 -9.15
CA ASP A 11 -14.20 2.52 -8.43
C ASP A 11 -14.83 3.82 -7.92
N PRO A 12 -15.72 4.45 -8.70
CA PRO A 12 -16.31 5.73 -8.32
C PRO A 12 -17.32 5.66 -7.15
N LYS A 13 -17.67 4.45 -6.71
CA LYS A 13 -18.57 4.24 -5.55
C LYS A 13 -17.86 4.36 -4.21
N LEU A 14 -16.52 4.24 -4.21
CA LEU A 14 -15.73 4.46 -3.00
C LEU A 14 -15.76 5.92 -2.56
N ASP A 15 -15.59 6.13 -1.27
CA ASP A 15 -15.27 7.45 -0.75
C ASP A 15 -13.95 7.96 -1.37
N ARG A 16 -13.90 9.24 -1.72
CA ARG A 16 -12.72 9.84 -2.35
C ARG A 16 -11.54 9.88 -1.39
N LEU A 17 -10.34 9.91 -1.95
CA LEU A 17 -9.11 10.07 -1.17
C LEU A 17 -9.18 11.35 -0.32
N LYS A 18 -8.87 11.21 0.97
CA LYS A 18 -8.83 12.31 1.93
C LYS A 18 -7.61 12.17 2.83
N TYR A 19 -6.97 13.28 3.14
CA TYR A 19 -5.95 13.31 4.17
C TYR A 19 -6.57 13.17 5.56
N THR A 20 -5.91 12.37 6.39
CA THR A 20 -6.13 12.29 7.83
C THR A 20 -4.80 12.61 8.50
N GLY A 21 -4.58 13.87 8.84
CA GLY A 21 -3.24 14.37 9.17
C GLY A 21 -2.36 14.45 7.92
N ASP A 22 -1.13 13.91 7.98
CA ASP A 22 -0.15 13.91 6.88
C ASP A 22 -0.32 12.73 5.90
N TRP A 23 -1.21 11.80 6.20
CA TRP A 23 -1.43 10.58 5.41
C TRP A 23 -2.82 10.58 4.78
N ALA A 24 -2.91 9.99 3.59
CA ALA A 24 -4.20 9.74 2.94
C ALA A 24 -4.61 8.28 3.13
N ASP A 25 -5.84 8.05 3.58
CA ASP A 25 -6.39 6.70 3.73
C ASP A 25 -6.71 6.08 2.37
N VAL A 26 -6.44 4.78 2.24
CA VAL A 26 -6.89 3.95 1.13
C VAL A 26 -7.88 2.90 1.61
N ARG A 27 -8.79 2.53 0.71
CA ARG A 27 -9.97 1.73 1.02
C ARG A 27 -10.00 0.42 0.25
N ILE A 28 -10.82 -0.50 0.69
CA ILE A 28 -11.05 -1.77 0.02
C ILE A 28 -12.07 -1.59 -1.10
N SER A 29 -11.63 -1.81 -2.33
CA SER A 29 -12.50 -1.85 -3.51
C SER A 29 -12.76 -3.29 -3.96
N SER A 30 -11.73 -4.13 -3.96
CA SER A 30 -11.81 -5.53 -4.35
C SER A 30 -10.83 -6.37 -3.54
N ILE A 31 -11.20 -7.62 -3.29
CA ILE A 31 -10.35 -8.62 -2.61
C ILE A 31 -10.27 -9.83 -3.51
N THR A 32 -9.05 -10.29 -3.80
CA THR A 32 -8.78 -11.41 -4.70
C THR A 32 -7.60 -12.25 -4.25
N ASP A 33 -7.39 -13.36 -4.93
CA ASP A 33 -6.12 -14.09 -4.87
C ASP A 33 -4.98 -13.23 -5.45
N LEU A 34 -3.74 -13.61 -5.13
CA LEU A 34 -2.54 -12.83 -5.51
C LEU A 34 -2.37 -12.70 -7.02
N ASP A 35 -2.69 -13.75 -7.78
CA ASP A 35 -2.47 -13.82 -9.24
C ASP A 35 -3.68 -13.34 -10.04
N ALA A 36 -4.71 -12.78 -9.39
CA ALA A 36 -5.92 -12.36 -10.08
C ALA A 36 -5.62 -11.35 -11.19
N SER A 37 -6.18 -11.60 -12.38
CA SER A 37 -6.14 -10.68 -13.51
C SER A 37 -6.95 -9.41 -13.23
N LYS A 38 -6.74 -8.37 -14.03
CA LYS A 38 -7.55 -7.13 -13.94
C LYS A 38 -9.05 -7.40 -14.09
N GLU A 39 -9.42 -8.35 -14.96
CA GLU A 39 -10.83 -8.77 -15.15
C GLU A 39 -11.40 -9.45 -13.91
N GLN A 40 -10.63 -10.32 -13.27
CA GLN A 40 -11.02 -10.97 -12.00
C GLN A 40 -11.15 -9.95 -10.87
N VAL A 41 -10.24 -8.98 -10.78
CA VAL A 41 -10.33 -7.88 -9.82
C VAL A 41 -11.63 -7.09 -10.02
N ALA A 42 -11.98 -6.74 -11.26
CA ALA A 42 -13.22 -6.03 -11.58
C ALA A 42 -14.47 -6.84 -11.23
N LYS A 43 -14.46 -8.15 -11.50
CA LYS A 43 -15.55 -9.06 -11.15
C LYS A 43 -15.73 -9.16 -9.62
N CYS A 44 -14.66 -9.37 -8.89
CA CYS A 44 -14.68 -9.44 -7.43
C CYS A 44 -15.12 -8.11 -6.80
N ARG A 45 -14.76 -6.98 -7.40
CA ARG A 45 -15.27 -5.65 -7.00
C ARG A 45 -16.78 -5.60 -7.05
N THR A 46 -17.38 -6.00 -8.17
CA THR A 46 -18.85 -6.02 -8.33
C THR A 46 -19.50 -6.94 -7.30
N ILE A 47 -18.91 -8.10 -7.04
CA ILE A 47 -19.40 -9.04 -6.02
C ILE A 47 -19.34 -8.42 -4.63
N LEU A 48 -18.18 -7.83 -4.26
CA LEU A 48 -17.98 -7.23 -2.94
C LEU A 48 -18.88 -5.99 -2.73
N GLN A 49 -19.09 -5.18 -3.76
CA GLN A 49 -20.04 -4.05 -3.72
C GLN A 49 -21.45 -4.49 -3.37
N LYS A 50 -21.89 -5.68 -3.84
CA LYS A 50 -23.21 -6.25 -3.52
C LYS A 50 -23.25 -6.91 -2.16
N ALA A 51 -22.26 -7.72 -1.85
CA ALA A 51 -22.18 -8.48 -0.61
C ALA A 51 -21.84 -7.61 0.60
N GLN A 52 -21.08 -6.51 0.39
CA GLN A 52 -20.58 -5.56 1.39
C GLN A 52 -19.53 -6.12 2.35
N VAL A 53 -19.41 -7.42 2.50
CA VAL A 53 -18.49 -8.12 3.41
C VAL A 53 -17.92 -9.37 2.77
N LEU A 54 -16.66 -9.67 3.08
CA LEU A 54 -16.00 -10.93 2.74
C LEU A 54 -15.32 -11.51 3.98
N ASN A 55 -15.54 -12.80 4.21
CA ASN A 55 -14.87 -13.56 5.25
C ASN A 55 -13.51 -14.04 4.78
N ILE A 56 -12.47 -13.70 5.51
CA ILE A 56 -11.09 -14.12 5.27
C ILE A 56 -10.72 -15.14 6.35
N LYS A 57 -10.08 -16.22 5.94
CA LYS A 57 -9.64 -17.28 6.85
C LYS A 57 -8.18 -17.08 7.26
N ALA A 58 -7.86 -17.49 8.48
CA ALA A 58 -6.48 -17.57 8.93
C ALA A 58 -5.65 -18.39 7.93
N GLY A 59 -4.50 -17.85 7.53
CA GLY A 59 -3.63 -18.47 6.52
C GLY A 59 -3.86 -17.99 5.10
N ASP A 60 -4.93 -17.25 4.83
CA ASP A 60 -5.17 -16.67 3.50
C ASP A 60 -4.16 -15.56 3.18
N SER A 61 -3.63 -15.61 1.95
CA SER A 61 -2.89 -14.50 1.34
C SER A 61 -3.80 -13.84 0.31
N ILE A 62 -4.02 -12.55 0.44
CA ILE A 62 -4.97 -11.80 -0.37
C ILE A 62 -4.35 -10.56 -1.00
N LYS A 63 -4.85 -10.20 -2.18
CA LYS A 63 -4.61 -8.93 -2.84
C LYS A 63 -5.84 -8.03 -2.67
N ILE A 64 -5.63 -6.83 -2.16
CA ILE A 64 -6.67 -5.81 -2.02
C ILE A 64 -6.39 -4.71 -3.03
N ALA A 65 -7.32 -4.50 -3.96
CA ALA A 65 -7.29 -3.38 -4.89
C ALA A 65 -8.02 -2.18 -4.28
N HIS A 66 -7.48 -0.98 -4.54
CA HIS A 66 -7.90 0.25 -3.85
C HIS A 66 -8.80 1.17 -4.68
N GLY A 67 -9.13 0.77 -5.90
CA GLY A 67 -10.14 1.45 -6.73
C GLY A 67 -9.71 2.78 -7.32
N PHE A 68 -8.42 3.09 -7.38
CA PHE A 68 -7.92 4.30 -8.02
C PHE A 68 -6.54 4.10 -8.67
N ALA A 69 -6.25 4.93 -9.65
CA ALA A 69 -4.93 5.18 -10.20
C ALA A 69 -4.55 6.65 -9.95
N LEU A 70 -3.26 6.94 -9.84
CA LEU A 70 -2.80 8.27 -9.45
C LEU A 70 -1.51 8.61 -10.19
N GLU A 71 -1.39 9.86 -10.65
CA GLU A 71 -0.16 10.38 -11.22
C GLU A 71 0.65 11.11 -10.15
N LEU A 72 1.76 10.48 -9.74
CA LEU A 72 2.69 11.10 -8.80
C LEU A 72 3.42 12.29 -9.43
N PRO A 73 3.73 13.35 -8.66
CA PRO A 73 4.57 14.43 -9.14
C PRO A 73 5.93 13.90 -9.58
N LYS A 74 6.51 14.52 -10.61
CA LYS A 74 7.86 14.18 -11.07
C LYS A 74 8.87 14.22 -9.92
N GLY A 75 9.72 13.20 -9.83
CA GLY A 75 10.73 13.09 -8.78
C GLY A 75 10.19 12.61 -7.43
N HIS A 76 8.97 12.08 -7.38
CA HIS A 76 8.35 11.60 -6.15
C HIS A 76 7.97 10.11 -6.25
N GLU A 77 7.82 9.50 -5.10
CA GLU A 77 7.28 8.16 -4.91
C GLU A 77 6.22 8.19 -3.81
N ALA A 78 5.37 7.19 -3.77
CA ALA A 78 4.44 7.04 -2.66
C ALA A 78 4.81 5.83 -1.81
N ILE A 79 4.61 5.97 -0.50
CA ILE A 79 4.80 4.89 0.47
C ILE A 79 3.45 4.53 1.07
N LEU A 80 3.08 3.26 0.93
CA LEU A 80 1.86 2.70 1.47
C LEU A 80 2.16 1.92 2.76
N HIS A 81 1.42 2.20 3.81
CA HIS A 81 1.54 1.55 5.11
C HIS A 81 0.18 1.08 5.64
N PRO A 82 0.15 0.04 6.50
CA PRO A 82 -1.05 -0.28 7.26
C PRO A 82 -1.47 0.88 8.16
N ARG A 83 -2.76 0.97 8.46
CA ARG A 83 -3.22 1.85 9.54
C ARG A 83 -2.79 1.27 10.89
N SER A 84 -2.48 2.13 11.86
CA SER A 84 -1.93 1.74 13.16
C SER A 84 -2.77 0.72 13.95
N SER A 85 -4.10 0.77 13.82
CA SER A 85 -5.02 -0.14 14.53
C SER A 85 -5.37 -1.41 13.75
N LEU A 86 -4.86 -1.57 12.51
CA LEU A 86 -5.35 -2.62 11.61
C LEU A 86 -5.06 -4.02 12.12
N PHE A 87 -3.82 -4.30 12.52
CA PHE A 87 -3.44 -5.62 13.01
C PHE A 87 -4.27 -6.06 14.21
N LYS A 88 -4.43 -5.17 15.19
CA LYS A 88 -5.25 -5.44 16.38
C LYS A 88 -6.68 -5.82 16.04
N LYS A 89 -7.29 -5.14 15.07
CA LYS A 89 -8.68 -5.37 14.66
C LYS A 89 -8.85 -6.60 13.77
N THR A 90 -7.97 -6.79 12.81
CA THR A 90 -8.16 -7.76 11.72
C THR A 90 -7.18 -8.93 11.74
N GLY A 91 -6.04 -8.80 12.40
CA GLY A 91 -4.96 -9.78 12.32
C GLY A 91 -4.25 -9.81 10.96
N LEU A 92 -4.46 -8.81 10.09
CA LEU A 92 -3.79 -8.74 8.80
C LEU A 92 -2.37 -8.20 8.93
N ILE A 93 -1.43 -8.90 8.32
CA ILE A 93 -0.03 -8.47 8.15
C ILE A 93 0.15 -7.97 6.71
N PHE A 94 0.72 -6.78 6.56
CA PHE A 94 1.10 -6.21 5.28
C PHE A 94 2.38 -6.88 4.78
N VAL A 95 2.33 -7.50 3.61
CA VAL A 95 3.45 -8.31 3.07
C VAL A 95 4.07 -7.75 1.80
N SER A 96 3.49 -6.71 1.21
CA SER A 96 4.10 -6.03 0.05
C SER A 96 5.03 -4.90 0.47
N SER A 97 5.92 -4.47 -0.42
CA SER A 97 6.88 -3.39 -0.14
C SER A 97 6.25 -2.03 0.11
N GLY A 98 5.03 -1.81 -0.37
CA GLY A 98 4.29 -0.57 -0.21
C GLY A 98 4.84 0.64 -0.97
N VAL A 99 5.82 0.46 -1.85
CA VAL A 99 6.37 1.54 -2.66
C VAL A 99 5.66 1.61 -4.00
N ILE A 100 5.19 2.80 -4.36
CA ILE A 100 4.58 3.08 -5.66
C ILE A 100 5.51 4.04 -6.41
N ASP A 101 6.02 3.56 -7.54
CA ASP A 101 6.94 4.32 -8.38
C ASP A 101 6.24 5.43 -9.19
N GLU A 102 6.97 6.50 -9.50
CA GLU A 102 6.53 7.59 -10.38
C GLU A 102 5.97 7.11 -11.73
N GLY A 103 6.53 6.01 -12.26
CA GLY A 103 6.12 5.42 -13.53
C GLY A 103 4.79 4.67 -13.50
N TYR A 104 4.26 4.33 -12.31
CA TYR A 104 3.00 3.59 -12.14
C TYR A 104 1.81 4.56 -12.16
N LYS A 105 1.44 5.03 -13.35
CA LYS A 105 0.49 6.13 -13.57
C LYS A 105 -0.47 5.97 -14.76
N GLY A 106 -0.56 4.78 -15.29
CA GLY A 106 -1.51 4.48 -16.38
C GLY A 106 -2.95 4.44 -15.86
N ASP A 107 -3.90 4.61 -16.77
CA ASP A 107 -5.35 4.59 -16.47
C ASP A 107 -5.83 3.30 -15.81
N THR A 108 -5.12 2.20 -16.03
CA THR A 108 -5.40 0.88 -15.46
C THR A 108 -4.38 0.42 -14.43
N ASP A 109 -3.46 1.29 -14.04
CA ASP A 109 -2.47 1.04 -12.99
C ASP A 109 -3.10 1.27 -11.61
N GLU A 110 -4.06 0.42 -11.29
CA GLU A 110 -4.78 0.46 -10.03
C GLU A 110 -3.84 0.15 -8.85
N TRP A 111 -3.89 0.96 -7.82
CA TRP A 111 -3.15 0.69 -6.60
C TRP A 111 -3.71 -0.53 -5.87
N PHE A 112 -2.82 -1.37 -5.38
CA PHE A 112 -3.17 -2.55 -4.60
C PHE A 112 -2.16 -2.80 -3.47
N SER A 113 -2.54 -3.63 -2.53
CA SER A 113 -1.71 -4.11 -1.43
C SER A 113 -1.92 -5.60 -1.20
N VAL A 114 -0.92 -6.25 -0.64
CA VAL A 114 -0.93 -7.69 -0.37
C VAL A 114 -0.86 -7.93 1.14
N TRP A 115 -1.69 -8.84 1.60
CA TRP A 115 -1.89 -9.10 3.02
C TRP A 115 -1.92 -10.59 3.32
N TYR A 116 -1.50 -10.94 4.53
CA TYR A 116 -1.62 -12.29 5.10
C TYR A 116 -2.49 -12.24 6.36
N ALA A 117 -3.47 -13.13 6.46
CA ALA A 117 -4.39 -13.21 7.58
C ALA A 117 -3.86 -14.16 8.67
N THR A 118 -3.63 -13.66 9.88
CA THR A 118 -3.20 -14.47 11.01
C THR A 118 -4.36 -15.09 11.79
N LYS A 119 -5.57 -14.62 11.54
CA LYS A 119 -6.81 -15.13 12.15
C LYS A 119 -7.97 -14.94 11.17
N ASP A 120 -9.07 -15.64 11.42
CA ASP A 120 -10.34 -15.40 10.72
C ASP A 120 -10.77 -13.95 10.97
N THR A 121 -11.16 -13.25 9.91
CA THR A 121 -11.61 -11.87 9.99
C THR A 121 -12.59 -11.54 8.87
N GLU A 122 -13.37 -10.50 9.08
CA GLU A 122 -14.27 -9.93 8.08
C GLU A 122 -13.70 -8.63 7.56
N LEU A 123 -13.71 -8.47 6.24
CA LEU A 123 -13.34 -7.24 5.56
C LEU A 123 -14.54 -6.68 4.81
N PHE A 124 -14.70 -5.37 4.85
CA PHE A 124 -15.86 -4.69 4.30
C PHE A 124 -15.49 -3.85 3.08
N TYR A 125 -16.41 -3.79 2.13
CA TYR A 125 -16.32 -2.83 1.03
C TYR A 125 -16.20 -1.39 1.59
N ASP A 126 -15.37 -0.57 0.97
CA ASP A 126 -15.10 0.82 1.39
C ASP A 126 -14.45 0.98 2.78
N GLN A 127 -14.00 -0.12 3.39
CA GLN A 127 -13.24 -0.06 4.65
C GLN A 127 -11.87 0.57 4.45
N ARG A 128 -11.47 1.48 5.34
CA ARG A 128 -10.10 2.02 5.38
C ARG A 128 -9.14 0.93 5.87
N ILE A 129 -8.15 0.56 5.05
CA ILE A 129 -7.25 -0.56 5.34
C ILE A 129 -5.79 -0.13 5.49
N ALA A 130 -5.37 0.84 4.71
CA ALA A 130 -4.02 1.34 4.69
C ALA A 130 -4.02 2.87 4.55
N GLN A 131 -2.86 3.44 4.48
CA GLN A 131 -2.64 4.87 4.30
C GLN A 131 -1.36 5.08 3.50
N PHE A 132 -1.26 6.20 2.79
CA PHE A 132 -0.06 6.54 2.05
C PHE A 132 0.36 7.98 2.24
N ARG A 133 1.62 8.24 1.97
CA ARG A 133 2.18 9.58 1.79
C ARG A 133 3.06 9.62 0.55
N ILE A 134 3.25 10.81 0.03
CA ILE A 134 4.11 11.08 -1.12
C ILE A 134 5.38 11.77 -0.61
N GLN A 135 6.53 11.32 -1.09
CA GLN A 135 7.83 11.85 -0.72
C GLN A 135 8.73 11.97 -1.95
N GLU A 136 9.78 12.76 -1.84
CA GLU A 136 10.82 12.80 -2.87
C GLU A 136 11.50 11.44 -2.98
N LYS A 137 11.69 10.97 -4.21
CA LYS A 137 12.43 9.73 -4.44
C LYS A 137 13.92 9.95 -4.25
N GLN A 138 14.63 8.86 -3.99
CA GLN A 138 16.07 8.88 -3.87
C GLN A 138 16.70 9.50 -5.13
N PRO A 139 17.71 10.39 -4.98
CA PRO A 139 18.47 10.90 -6.12
C PRO A 139 19.20 9.75 -6.84
N GLN A 140 19.51 9.94 -8.11
CA GLN A 140 20.29 8.97 -8.84
C GLN A 140 21.70 8.88 -8.23
N LEU A 141 22.08 7.70 -7.78
CA LEU A 141 23.37 7.41 -7.16
C LEU A 141 24.15 6.41 -8.01
N ASN A 142 25.47 6.59 -8.04
CA ASN A 142 26.38 5.63 -8.64
C ASN A 142 27.15 4.90 -7.54
N PHE A 143 27.24 3.58 -7.65
CA PHE A 143 28.06 2.77 -6.74
C PHE A 143 29.52 2.78 -7.22
N ASN A 144 30.41 3.31 -6.38
CA ASN A 144 31.85 3.23 -6.56
C ASN A 144 32.42 2.15 -5.64
N PHE A 145 32.87 1.04 -6.23
CA PHE A 145 33.40 -0.08 -5.47
C PHE A 145 34.84 0.20 -5.03
N VAL A 146 35.07 0.23 -3.73
CA VAL A 146 36.36 0.52 -3.11
C VAL A 146 36.78 -0.62 -2.18
N GLU A 147 38.10 -0.81 -2.00
CA GLU A 147 38.63 -1.83 -1.11
C GLU A 147 38.44 -1.48 0.38
N SER A 148 38.37 -0.18 0.71
CA SER A 148 38.19 0.31 2.06
C SER A 148 37.38 1.58 2.06
N LEU A 149 36.46 1.72 3.02
CA LEU A 149 35.73 2.97 3.27
C LEU A 149 36.57 3.99 4.06
N GLY A 150 37.70 3.58 4.65
CA GLY A 150 38.60 4.46 5.40
C GLY A 150 38.02 4.99 6.74
N ASN A 151 36.88 4.48 7.18
CA ASN A 151 36.19 4.93 8.41
C ASN A 151 36.38 3.93 9.55
N LYS A 152 36.41 4.44 10.80
CA LYS A 152 36.38 3.58 11.99
C LYS A 152 35.02 2.88 12.07
N ALA A 153 35.02 1.58 12.37
CA ALA A 153 33.80 0.82 12.61
C ALA A 153 33.05 1.37 13.82
N ARG A 154 31.75 1.61 13.64
CA ARG A 154 30.86 2.08 14.71
C ARG A 154 30.41 0.95 15.64
N GLY A 155 30.32 -0.27 15.12
CA GLY A 155 29.65 -1.40 15.77
C GLY A 155 28.20 -1.55 15.33
N GLY A 156 27.57 -2.62 15.75
CA GLY A 156 26.18 -2.98 15.42
C GLY A 156 25.31 -3.12 16.66
N HIS A 157 24.35 -4.04 16.61
CA HIS A 157 23.45 -4.33 17.73
C HIS A 157 24.23 -4.67 19.02
N GLY A 158 23.86 -4.06 20.13
CA GLY A 158 24.51 -4.25 21.43
C GLY A 158 25.84 -3.50 21.61
N SER A 159 26.34 -2.77 20.62
CA SER A 159 27.61 -2.04 20.71
C SER A 159 27.58 -0.86 21.71
N THR A 160 26.40 -0.38 22.10
CA THR A 160 26.19 0.69 23.08
C THR A 160 25.84 0.18 24.46
N GLY A 161 25.77 -1.16 24.65
CA GLY A 161 25.33 -1.80 25.89
C GLY A 161 23.84 -1.68 26.16
N ASP A 162 23.36 -2.45 27.13
CA ASP A 162 21.94 -2.47 27.51
C ASP A 162 21.63 -1.49 28.67
N PHE A 163 22.65 -0.87 29.28
CA PHE A 163 22.53 0.07 30.40
C PHE A 163 23.55 1.19 30.28
#